data_bed16f2bcf11796e164da04aff21d3a9
#
_entry.id   bed16f2bcf11796e164da04aff21d3a9
#
_cell.length_a   1.000
_cell.length_b   1.000
_cell.length_c   1.000
_cell.angle_alpha   90.00
_cell.angle_beta   90.00
_cell.angle_gamma   90.00
#
_symmetry.space_group_name_H-M   'P 1'
#
loop_
_entity.id
_entity.type
_entity.pdbx_description
1 polymer ?
#
loop_
_entity_poly.entity_id
_entity_poly.type
_entity_poly.pdbx_seq_one_letter_code
_entity_poly.pdbx_strand_id
1 'polypeptide(L)'
;TIWTIINIEAISTGEDLVTLKARTSFGVLPDIDRSRIPEEFRGPVVESLGAFADEVHRAAPASVIDRARDAASHILLAYFEAAGPEAKDLSALAKRLDGHDKAIAASVAKIIARLHARAKPSERARREMRAIREQDAELAVQCVGTMLCELGWADWR
;
A
#
# COMPACT_ATOMS: atom_id res chain seq x y z
N THR A 1 -4.57 -11.25 -14.38
CA THR A 1 -5.79 -10.43 -14.48
C THR A 1 -6.69 -10.80 -13.32
N ILE A 2 -7.07 -9.84 -12.51
CA ILE A 2 -8.01 -10.03 -11.40
C ILE A 2 -9.40 -9.61 -11.89
N TRP A 3 -10.42 -10.41 -11.60
CA TRP A 3 -11.81 -10.14 -11.93
C TRP A 3 -12.57 -9.87 -10.62
N THR A 4 -13.34 -8.80 -10.59
CA THR A 4 -14.26 -8.50 -9.49
C THR A 4 -15.67 -8.83 -9.93
N ILE A 5 -16.40 -9.63 -9.15
CA ILE A 5 -17.84 -9.84 -9.34
C ILE A 5 -18.52 -8.52 -8.92
N ILE A 6 -19.22 -7.88 -9.86
CA ILE A 6 -19.93 -6.63 -9.59
C ILE A 6 -21.45 -6.82 -9.49
N ASN A 7 -21.95 -7.93 -10.06
CA ASN A 7 -23.37 -8.26 -9.98
C ASN A 7 -23.61 -9.75 -10.20
N ILE A 8 -24.63 -10.30 -9.55
CA ILE A 8 -25.16 -11.64 -9.77
C ILE A 8 -26.68 -11.50 -9.88
N GLU A 9 -27.25 -11.90 -11.01
CA GLU A 9 -28.69 -11.85 -11.29
C GLU A 9 -29.19 -13.24 -11.66
N ALA A 10 -30.25 -13.69 -10.99
CA ALA A 10 -30.96 -14.90 -11.42
C ALA A 10 -31.77 -14.58 -12.68
N ILE A 11 -31.58 -15.35 -13.74
CA ILE A 11 -32.30 -15.19 -14.99
C ILE A 11 -33.42 -16.22 -15.10
N SER A 12 -34.41 -15.95 -15.96
CA SER A 12 -35.62 -16.76 -16.08
C SER A 12 -35.39 -18.21 -16.54
N THR A 13 -34.21 -18.54 -17.03
CA THR A 13 -33.77 -19.90 -17.40
C THR A 13 -33.35 -20.75 -16.20
N GLY A 14 -33.28 -20.19 -14.98
CA GLY A 14 -32.78 -20.86 -13.80
C GLY A 14 -31.24 -20.84 -13.66
N GLU A 15 -30.56 -20.06 -14.47
CA GLU A 15 -29.13 -19.81 -14.44
C GLU A 15 -28.85 -18.47 -13.77
N ASP A 16 -27.62 -18.30 -13.27
CA ASP A 16 -27.16 -17.02 -12.72
C ASP A 16 -26.28 -16.27 -13.74
N LEU A 17 -26.62 -15.02 -14.01
CA LEU A 17 -25.78 -14.12 -14.78
C LEU A 17 -24.79 -13.43 -13.84
N VAL A 18 -23.51 -13.76 -13.99
CA VAL A 18 -22.44 -13.14 -13.21
C VAL A 18 -21.74 -12.08 -14.05
N THR A 19 -21.88 -10.81 -13.66
CA THR A 19 -21.15 -9.71 -14.29
C THR A 19 -19.80 -9.52 -13.62
N LEU A 20 -18.74 -9.68 -14.40
CA LEU A 20 -17.36 -9.51 -13.95
C LEU A 20 -16.78 -8.22 -14.51
N LYS A 21 -16.10 -7.46 -13.66
CA LYS A 21 -15.26 -6.32 -14.08
C LYS A 21 -13.80 -6.76 -14.06
N ALA A 22 -13.16 -6.77 -15.23
CA ALA A 22 -11.72 -6.91 -15.28
C ALA A 22 -11.08 -5.68 -14.61
N ARG A 23 -10.27 -5.91 -13.60
CA ARG A 23 -9.33 -4.88 -13.16
C ARG A 23 -8.07 -5.02 -13.99
N THR A 24 -7.56 -3.91 -14.48
CA THR A 24 -6.20 -3.84 -15.05
C THR A 24 -5.24 -4.51 -14.08
N SER A 25 -4.15 -5.03 -14.59
CA SER A 25 -3.27 -6.08 -14.03
C SER A 25 -2.96 -6.03 -12.53
N PHE A 26 -3.34 -4.99 -11.87
CA PHE A 26 -3.08 -4.84 -10.46
C PHE A 26 -4.22 -4.36 -9.61
N GLY A 27 -5.33 -4.03 -9.99
CA GLY A 27 -6.45 -3.62 -9.16
C GLY A 27 -6.15 -3.07 -7.73
N VAL A 28 -4.95 -3.34 -7.24
CA VAL A 28 -4.42 -3.01 -5.93
C VAL A 28 -3.27 -2.00 -6.04
N LEU A 29 -2.26 -2.28 -6.88
CA LEU A 29 -1.06 -1.46 -7.05
C LEU A 29 -0.84 -1.12 -8.53
N PRO A 30 -0.14 0.00 -8.85
CA PRO A 30 0.26 0.33 -10.21
C PRO A 30 1.28 -0.66 -10.77
N ASP A 31 1.50 -0.65 -12.09
CA ASP A 31 2.52 -1.48 -12.76
C ASP A 31 3.93 -1.01 -12.36
N ILE A 32 4.67 -1.91 -11.73
CA ILE A 32 5.99 -1.62 -11.16
C ILE A 32 7.08 -1.90 -12.18
N ASP A 33 7.86 -0.88 -12.50
CA ASP A 33 9.10 -1.04 -13.24
C ASP A 33 10.25 -1.43 -12.31
N ARG A 34 10.48 -2.74 -12.20
CA ARG A 34 11.51 -3.30 -11.32
C ARG A 34 12.93 -2.84 -11.67
N SER A 35 13.17 -2.41 -12.90
CA SER A 35 14.49 -1.94 -13.34
C SER A 35 14.90 -0.63 -12.69
N ARG A 36 13.92 0.17 -12.24
CA ARG A 36 14.15 1.45 -11.57
C ARG A 36 14.45 1.33 -10.09
N ILE A 37 14.22 0.15 -9.51
CA ILE A 37 14.56 -0.11 -8.10
C ILE A 37 16.04 -0.50 -8.01
N PRO A 38 16.84 0.12 -7.13
CA PRO A 38 18.24 -0.23 -6.94
C PRO A 38 18.40 -1.74 -6.69
N GLU A 39 19.38 -2.37 -7.34
CA GLU A 39 19.48 -3.82 -7.45
C GLU A 39 19.55 -4.52 -6.10
N GLU A 40 20.32 -3.97 -5.17
CA GLU A 40 20.50 -4.52 -3.82
C GLU A 40 19.21 -4.48 -2.97
N PHE A 41 18.29 -3.55 -3.26
CA PHE A 41 17.02 -3.40 -2.53
C PHE A 41 15.83 -4.02 -3.27
N ARG A 42 16.00 -4.43 -4.53
CA ARG A 42 14.90 -4.93 -5.38
C ARG A 42 14.19 -6.13 -4.77
N GLY A 43 14.94 -7.11 -4.26
CA GLY A 43 14.39 -8.30 -3.62
C GLY A 43 13.44 -7.95 -2.48
N PRO A 44 13.92 -7.28 -1.42
CA PRO A 44 13.09 -6.87 -0.28
C PRO A 44 11.88 -6.02 -0.65
N VAL A 45 12.00 -5.09 -1.60
CA VAL A 45 10.87 -4.25 -2.07
C VAL A 45 9.82 -5.11 -2.76
N VAL A 46 10.22 -5.97 -3.71
CA VAL A 46 9.27 -6.81 -4.46
C VAL A 46 8.57 -7.81 -3.54
N GLU A 47 9.30 -8.42 -2.61
CA GLU A 47 8.75 -9.34 -1.62
C GLU A 47 7.72 -8.66 -0.72
N SER A 48 8.04 -7.48 -0.18
CA SER A 48 7.14 -6.73 0.69
C SER A 48 5.88 -6.26 -0.05
N LEU A 49 6.00 -5.85 -1.31
CA LEU A 49 4.86 -5.48 -2.15
C LEU A 49 3.99 -6.69 -2.51
N GLY A 50 4.60 -7.86 -2.76
CA GLY A 50 3.87 -9.11 -2.98
C GLY A 50 3.07 -9.51 -1.75
N ALA A 51 3.71 -9.55 -0.57
CA ALA A 51 3.05 -9.84 0.70
C ALA A 51 1.91 -8.84 1.01
N PHE A 52 2.11 -7.56 0.70
CA PHE A 52 1.08 -6.53 0.85
C PHE A 52 -0.12 -6.78 -0.08
N ALA A 53 0.12 -7.05 -1.36
CA ALA A 53 -0.93 -7.31 -2.33
C ALA A 53 -1.76 -8.55 -1.98
N ASP A 54 -1.14 -9.59 -1.45
CA ASP A 54 -1.81 -10.81 -1.00
C ASP A 54 -2.75 -10.56 0.18
N GLU A 55 -2.35 -9.70 1.12
CA GLU A 55 -3.14 -9.36 2.30
C GLU A 55 -4.38 -8.52 1.98
N VAL A 56 -4.32 -7.64 0.97
CA VAL A 56 -5.44 -6.74 0.61
C VAL A 56 -6.75 -7.46 0.35
N HIS A 57 -6.68 -8.71 -0.11
CA HIS A 57 -7.87 -9.49 -0.46
C HIS A 57 -8.30 -10.51 0.60
N ARG A 58 -7.50 -10.72 1.64
CA ARG A 58 -7.68 -11.86 2.56
C ARG A 58 -7.70 -11.47 4.03
N ALA A 59 -7.19 -10.32 4.39
CA ALA A 59 -6.92 -9.98 5.76
C ALA A 59 -7.80 -8.85 6.31
N ALA A 60 -7.86 -8.78 7.65
CA ALA A 60 -8.48 -7.67 8.35
C ALA A 60 -7.77 -6.33 8.05
N PRO A 61 -8.47 -5.18 8.09
CA PRO A 61 -7.91 -3.87 7.76
C PRO A 61 -6.62 -3.52 8.49
N ALA A 62 -6.47 -3.94 9.73
CA ALA A 62 -5.26 -3.70 10.51
C ALA A 62 -4.03 -4.40 9.92
N SER A 63 -4.16 -5.66 9.46
CA SER A 63 -3.08 -6.40 8.80
C SER A 63 -2.68 -5.77 7.48
N VAL A 64 -3.64 -5.32 6.69
CA VAL A 64 -3.38 -4.58 5.43
C VAL A 64 -2.56 -3.33 5.71
N ILE A 65 -2.92 -2.56 6.74
CA ILE A 65 -2.19 -1.34 7.13
C ILE A 65 -0.78 -1.67 7.64
N ASP A 66 -0.58 -2.76 8.38
CA ASP A 66 0.74 -3.19 8.82
C ASP A 66 1.63 -3.54 7.61
N ARG A 67 1.11 -4.28 6.64
CA ARG A 67 1.83 -4.60 5.40
C ARG A 67 2.10 -3.36 4.55
N ALA A 68 1.15 -2.42 4.46
CA ALA A 68 1.36 -1.14 3.78
C ALA A 68 2.52 -0.35 4.41
N ARG A 69 2.60 -0.34 5.73
CA ARG A 69 3.70 0.31 6.47
C ARG A 69 5.04 -0.36 6.18
N ASP A 70 5.08 -1.69 6.16
CA ASP A 70 6.31 -2.44 5.87
C ASP A 70 6.76 -2.21 4.42
N ALA A 71 5.84 -2.28 3.46
CA ALA A 71 6.11 -1.99 2.05
C ALA A 71 6.62 -0.55 1.86
N ALA A 72 5.95 0.45 2.45
CA ALA A 72 6.39 1.84 2.39
C ALA A 72 7.78 2.04 2.99
N SER A 73 8.12 1.34 4.07
CA SER A 73 9.45 1.39 4.67
C SER A 73 10.51 0.84 3.72
N HIS A 74 10.29 -0.34 3.11
CA HIS A 74 11.24 -0.92 2.15
C HIS A 74 11.40 -0.05 0.89
N ILE A 75 10.30 0.54 0.39
CA ILE A 75 10.35 1.49 -0.74
C ILE A 75 11.25 2.67 -0.41
N LEU A 76 11.05 3.32 0.73
CA LEU A 76 11.82 4.50 1.10
C LEU A 76 13.28 4.18 1.45
N LEU A 77 13.53 3.00 2.05
CA LEU A 77 14.90 2.52 2.25
C LEU A 77 15.63 2.36 0.94
N ALA A 78 14.99 1.74 -0.02
CA ALA A 78 15.56 1.56 -1.36
C ALA A 78 15.76 2.90 -2.08
N TYR A 79 14.80 3.83 -1.97
CA TYR A 79 14.90 5.14 -2.59
C TYR A 79 16.08 5.96 -2.06
N PHE A 80 16.35 5.88 -0.76
CA PHE A 80 17.48 6.57 -0.14
C PHE A 80 18.76 5.74 -0.11
N GLU A 81 18.75 4.51 -0.62
CA GLU A 81 19.86 3.55 -0.53
C GLU A 81 20.40 3.47 0.91
N ALA A 82 19.47 3.50 1.87
CA ALA A 82 19.79 3.60 3.28
C ALA A 82 19.78 2.22 3.95
N ALA A 83 20.88 1.88 4.59
CA ALA A 83 20.99 0.70 5.45
C ALA A 83 21.23 1.14 6.89
N GLY A 84 20.57 0.47 7.85
CA GLY A 84 20.84 0.70 9.27
C GLY A 84 19.60 0.89 10.15
N PRO A 85 19.77 0.98 11.48
CA PRO A 85 18.66 1.02 12.43
C PRO A 85 17.81 2.31 12.37
N GLU A 86 18.38 3.43 11.94
CA GLU A 86 17.64 4.70 11.76
C GLU A 86 16.64 4.63 10.60
N ALA A 87 16.83 3.69 9.72
CA ALA A 87 16.00 3.44 8.56
C ALA A 87 14.64 2.78 8.88
N LYS A 88 14.38 2.39 10.14
CA LYS A 88 13.16 1.66 10.52
C LYS A 88 11.96 2.55 10.82
N ASP A 89 12.17 3.86 11.03
CA ASP A 89 11.06 4.78 11.31
C ASP A 89 10.55 5.44 10.03
N LEU A 90 9.37 4.99 9.58
CA LEU A 90 8.70 5.56 8.41
C LEU A 90 8.49 7.08 8.54
N SER A 91 8.28 7.59 9.74
CA SER A 91 8.11 9.04 9.97
C SER A 91 9.41 9.82 9.74
N ALA A 92 10.55 9.25 10.10
CA ALA A 92 11.86 9.84 9.84
C ALA A 92 12.18 9.83 8.33
N LEU A 93 11.90 8.72 7.64
CA LEU A 93 12.06 8.61 6.19
C LEU A 93 11.14 9.61 5.45
N ALA A 94 9.89 9.77 5.89
CA ALA A 94 8.96 10.75 5.32
C ALA A 94 9.48 12.19 5.44
N LYS A 95 10.13 12.55 6.55
CA LYS A 95 10.75 13.89 6.69
C LYS A 95 11.91 14.12 5.72
N ARG A 96 12.69 13.07 5.40
CA ARG A 96 13.76 13.18 4.41
C ARG A 96 13.19 13.47 3.01
N LEU A 97 12.04 12.89 2.65
CA LEU A 97 11.37 13.15 1.37
C LEU A 97 10.97 14.61 1.20
N ASP A 98 10.50 15.28 2.26
CA ASP A 98 10.19 16.72 2.20
C ASP A 98 11.40 17.54 1.75
N GLY A 99 12.62 17.16 2.17
CA GLY A 99 13.88 17.81 1.77
C GLY A 99 14.31 17.50 0.31
N HIS A 100 13.68 16.54 -0.36
CA HIS A 100 14.00 16.11 -1.72
C HIS A 100 12.94 16.51 -2.77
N ASP A 101 12.11 17.50 -2.47
CA ASP A 101 11.00 17.96 -3.33
C ASP A 101 10.01 16.83 -3.71
N LYS A 102 9.80 15.88 -2.79
CA LYS A 102 8.88 14.76 -2.92
C LYS A 102 7.72 14.90 -1.92
N ALA A 103 7.10 16.07 -1.88
CA ALA A 103 6.08 16.43 -0.89
C ALA A 103 4.87 15.49 -0.89
N ILE A 104 4.42 15.02 -2.06
CA ILE A 104 3.30 14.07 -2.15
C ILE A 104 3.71 12.73 -1.56
N ALA A 105 4.86 12.17 -1.97
CA ALA A 105 5.38 10.92 -1.41
C ALA A 105 5.58 11.01 0.12
N ALA A 106 6.09 12.13 0.61
CA ALA A 106 6.21 12.41 2.04
C ALA A 106 4.86 12.42 2.75
N SER A 107 3.84 13.04 2.13
CA SER A 107 2.50 13.15 2.70
C SER A 107 1.83 11.78 2.81
N VAL A 108 1.89 10.96 1.76
CA VAL A 108 1.31 9.60 1.80
C VAL A 108 2.05 8.69 2.78
N ALA A 109 3.37 8.81 2.91
CA ALA A 109 4.14 8.10 3.94
C ALA A 109 3.69 8.47 5.36
N LYS A 110 3.46 9.77 5.63
CA LYS A 110 2.91 10.26 6.92
C LYS A 110 1.49 9.73 7.17
N ILE A 111 0.65 9.62 6.13
CA ILE A 111 -0.70 9.03 6.24
C ILE A 111 -0.59 7.56 6.66
N ILE A 112 0.24 6.76 5.97
CA ILE A 112 0.46 5.34 6.31
C ILE A 112 0.94 5.20 7.77
N ALA A 113 1.91 6.01 8.20
CA ALA A 113 2.41 5.98 9.57
C ALA A 113 1.30 6.29 10.60
N ARG A 114 0.39 7.22 10.31
CA ARG A 114 -0.75 7.56 11.17
C ARG A 114 -1.80 6.45 11.19
N LEU A 115 -2.08 5.83 10.06
CA LEU A 115 -2.99 4.69 9.98
C LEU A 115 -2.46 3.51 10.79
N HIS A 116 -1.15 3.21 10.68
CA HIS A 116 -0.50 2.18 11.46
C HIS A 116 -0.56 2.47 12.98
N ALA A 117 -0.30 3.71 13.40
CA ALA A 117 -0.46 4.09 14.81
C ALA A 117 -1.91 3.88 15.30
N ARG A 118 -2.92 4.20 14.47
CA ARG A 118 -4.33 3.97 14.78
C ARG A 118 -4.68 2.48 14.84
N ALA A 119 -4.02 1.63 14.08
CA ALA A 119 -4.22 0.19 14.11
C ALA A 119 -3.78 -0.44 15.44
N LYS A 120 -2.83 0.19 16.16
CA LYS A 120 -2.35 -0.28 17.46
C LYS A 120 -3.34 0.08 18.58
N PRO A 121 -3.87 -0.90 19.33
CA PRO A 121 -4.85 -0.64 20.39
C PRO A 121 -4.36 0.37 21.46
N SER A 122 -3.10 0.26 21.88
CA SER A 122 -2.49 1.14 22.88
C SER A 122 -2.38 2.60 22.40
N GLU A 123 -1.93 2.82 21.17
CA GLU A 123 -1.85 4.16 20.59
C GLU A 123 -3.24 4.76 20.34
N ARG A 124 -4.17 3.92 19.90
CA ARG A 124 -5.57 4.33 19.67
C ARG A 124 -6.21 4.80 20.98
N ALA A 125 -6.06 4.05 22.06
CA ALA A 125 -6.59 4.42 23.38
C ALA A 125 -5.94 5.71 23.91
N ARG A 126 -4.61 5.81 23.81
CA ARG A 126 -3.86 6.98 24.27
C ARG A 126 -4.25 8.28 23.57
N ARG A 127 -4.60 8.20 22.28
CA ARG A 127 -4.90 9.36 21.43
C ARG A 127 -6.39 9.53 21.13
N GLU A 128 -7.25 8.76 21.79
CA GLU A 128 -8.71 8.77 21.59
C GLU A 128 -9.14 8.64 20.11
N MET A 129 -8.39 7.86 19.34
CA MET A 129 -8.65 7.68 17.93
C MET A 129 -9.78 6.67 17.69
N ARG A 130 -10.59 6.88 16.66
CA ARG A 130 -11.58 5.89 16.23
C ARG A 130 -10.93 4.57 15.81
N ALA A 131 -11.69 3.49 15.80
CA ALA A 131 -11.26 2.19 15.30
C ALA A 131 -10.95 2.24 13.78
N ILE A 132 -10.08 1.34 13.34
CA ILE A 132 -9.76 1.10 11.94
C ILE A 132 -11.01 0.53 11.23
N ARG A 133 -11.19 0.92 9.96
CA ARG A 133 -12.25 0.48 9.07
C ARG A 133 -11.65 0.05 7.72
N GLU A 134 -12.45 -0.58 6.86
CA GLU A 134 -12.06 -0.97 5.50
C GLU A 134 -11.53 0.22 4.69
N GLN A 135 -12.17 1.38 4.78
CA GLN A 135 -11.73 2.60 4.07
C GLN A 135 -10.32 3.05 4.49
N ASP A 136 -9.87 2.74 5.71
CA ASP A 136 -8.51 3.06 6.14
C ASP A 136 -7.50 2.12 5.45
N ALA A 137 -7.84 0.86 5.24
CA ALA A 137 -7.03 -0.09 4.48
C ALA A 137 -6.97 0.29 2.99
N GLU A 138 -8.11 0.64 2.38
CA GLU A 138 -8.17 1.14 1.01
C GLU A 138 -7.30 2.40 0.82
N LEU A 139 -7.36 3.34 1.76
CA LEU A 139 -6.50 4.52 1.76
C LEU A 139 -5.02 4.14 1.83
N ALA A 140 -4.64 3.17 2.67
CA ALA A 140 -3.26 2.71 2.76
C ALA A 140 -2.77 2.12 1.43
N VAL A 141 -3.63 1.36 0.73
CA VAL A 141 -3.34 0.81 -0.61
C VAL A 141 -3.07 1.93 -1.61
N GLN A 142 -3.94 2.93 -1.67
CA GLN A 142 -3.77 4.08 -2.56
C GLN A 142 -2.50 4.87 -2.22
N CYS A 143 -2.18 5.03 -0.95
CA CYS A 143 -0.95 5.70 -0.52
C CYS A 143 0.32 4.99 -1.00
N VAL A 144 0.38 3.64 -0.90
CA VAL A 144 1.54 2.86 -1.40
C VAL A 144 1.65 3.01 -2.93
N GLY A 145 0.54 2.89 -3.67
CA GLY A 145 0.53 3.07 -5.12
C GLY A 145 0.98 4.47 -5.53
N THR A 146 0.45 5.51 -4.89
CA THR A 146 0.86 6.90 -5.14
C THR A 146 2.35 7.10 -4.86
N MET A 147 2.85 6.55 -3.75
CA MET A 147 4.28 6.64 -3.41
C MET A 147 5.16 6.05 -4.52
N LEU A 148 4.84 4.87 -5.03
CA LEU A 148 5.58 4.24 -6.13
C LEU A 148 5.60 5.10 -7.39
N CYS A 149 4.46 5.71 -7.75
CA CYS A 149 4.36 6.62 -8.91
C CYS A 149 5.17 7.89 -8.70
N GLU A 150 5.08 8.54 -7.52
CA GLU A 150 5.82 9.76 -7.20
C GLU A 150 7.34 9.56 -7.17
N LEU A 151 7.79 8.35 -6.85
CA LEU A 151 9.20 7.97 -6.94
C LEU A 151 9.63 7.57 -8.36
N GLY A 152 8.68 7.48 -9.30
CA GLY A 152 8.91 7.12 -10.68
C GLY A 152 9.16 5.62 -10.88
N TRP A 153 8.74 4.77 -9.96
CA TRP A 153 8.95 3.31 -10.01
C TRP A 153 7.74 2.54 -10.53
N ALA A 154 6.62 3.22 -10.72
CA ALA A 154 5.40 2.62 -11.23
C ALA A 154 4.54 3.63 -12.00
N ASP A 155 3.63 3.09 -12.83
CA ASP A 155 2.63 3.86 -13.57
C ASP A 155 1.26 3.20 -13.46
N TRP A 156 0.19 4.00 -13.32
CA TRP A 156 -1.19 3.55 -13.48
C TRP A 156 -1.52 3.44 -14.97
N ARG A 157 -1.76 2.23 -15.44
CA ARG A 157 -2.18 1.95 -16.83
C ARG A 157 -3.65 1.55 -16.89
#